data_8edfd18ca5ad3470cfd36dfcf0a03af6
#
_entry.id   8edfd18ca5ad3470cfd36dfcf0a03af6
#
_cell.length_a   1.000
_cell.length_b   1.000
_cell.length_c   1.000
_cell.angle_alpha   90.00
_cell.angle_beta   90.00
_cell.angle_gamma   90.00
#
_symmetry.space_group_name_H-M   'P 1'
#
loop_
_entity.id
_entity.type
_entity.pdbx_description
1 polymer ?
#
loop_
_entity_poly.entity_id
_entity_poly.type
_entity_poly.pdbx_seq_one_letter_code
_entity_poly.pdbx_strand_id
1 'polypeptide(L)'
;MGFRKPSKVQEKTLPLLMMNPPQNLIGQSQSGTGKTAAFVLNILHRIDLSTEQACKTPQALVLAPSRELARQILGVIKVMGVQVPGLLADVAVPTEASQRSRRIEAAVVVGTPGTVMDMIRRRSMDARAVKILVLDEADNMLDQQGLGDQCTRVKGSVTALSAAYSADIQLKLASTGDPNRPLFGHFPGTRRQVCHVIRRQC
;
A
#
# COMPACT_ATOMS: atom_id res chain seq x y z
N MET A 1 5.61 -13.72 16.97
CA MET A 1 4.30 -13.33 16.42
C MET A 1 3.30 -14.48 16.44
N GLY A 2 3.02 -15.37 17.09
CA GLY A 2 1.91 -16.31 17.22
C GLY A 2 1.24 -16.88 15.95
N PHE A 3 1.73 -16.55 14.76
CA PHE A 3 1.23 -17.13 13.51
C PHE A 3 1.66 -18.59 13.42
N ARG A 4 0.69 -19.51 13.45
CA ARG A 4 0.96 -20.96 13.36
C ARG A 4 0.74 -21.51 11.95
N LYS A 5 -0.19 -20.92 11.19
CA LYS A 5 -0.51 -21.26 9.81
C LYS A 5 -1.11 -20.05 9.09
N PRO A 6 -0.99 -19.96 7.76
CA PRO A 6 -1.60 -18.89 7.01
C PRO A 6 -3.13 -18.95 7.09
N SER A 7 -3.78 -17.79 7.01
CA SER A 7 -5.24 -17.71 6.85
C SER A 7 -5.63 -18.09 5.42
N LYS A 8 -6.91 -18.43 5.20
CA LYS A 8 -7.43 -18.74 3.84
C LYS A 8 -7.20 -17.59 2.83
N VAL A 9 -7.20 -16.34 3.29
CA VAL A 9 -6.89 -15.19 2.44
C VAL A 9 -5.41 -15.21 2.08
N GLN A 10 -4.53 -15.41 3.05
CA GLN A 10 -3.09 -15.49 2.83
C GLN A 10 -2.70 -16.67 1.93
N GLU A 11 -3.28 -17.85 2.12
CA GLU A 11 -3.05 -19.01 1.26
C GLU A 11 -3.35 -18.72 -0.22
N LYS A 12 -4.42 -17.94 -0.50
CA LYS A 12 -4.80 -17.56 -1.85
C LYS A 12 -4.01 -16.38 -2.41
N THR A 13 -3.67 -15.39 -1.57
CA THR A 13 -3.07 -14.14 -2.05
C THR A 13 -1.56 -14.17 -2.11
N LEU A 14 -0.89 -14.82 -1.14
CA LEU A 14 0.58 -14.83 -1.10
C LEU A 14 1.23 -15.43 -2.35
N PRO A 15 0.77 -16.57 -2.89
CA PRO A 15 1.35 -17.09 -4.13
C PRO A 15 1.28 -16.09 -5.29
N LEU A 16 0.14 -15.35 -5.43
CA LEU A 16 -0.05 -14.35 -6.48
C LEU A 16 0.83 -13.11 -6.24
N LEU A 17 0.91 -12.65 -4.99
CA LEU A 17 1.73 -11.50 -4.62
C LEU A 17 3.23 -11.75 -4.79
N MET A 18 3.66 -12.99 -4.62
CA MET A 18 5.08 -13.40 -4.72
C MET A 18 5.49 -13.79 -6.15
N MET A 19 4.57 -13.79 -7.12
CA MET A 19 4.88 -14.11 -8.52
C MET A 19 5.89 -13.13 -9.12
N ASN A 20 6.69 -13.62 -10.08
CA ASN A 20 7.56 -12.81 -10.88
C ASN A 20 7.26 -13.09 -12.38
N PRO A 21 6.88 -12.09 -13.20
CA PRO A 21 6.74 -10.67 -12.84
C PRO A 21 5.58 -10.42 -11.86
N PRO A 22 5.68 -9.32 -11.07
CA PRO A 22 4.64 -8.95 -10.12
C PRO A 22 3.30 -8.68 -10.80
N GLN A 23 2.20 -9.04 -10.15
CA GLN A 23 0.85 -8.83 -10.68
C GLN A 23 0.03 -7.91 -9.78
N ASN A 24 -0.87 -7.15 -10.42
CA ASN A 24 -1.87 -6.38 -9.70
C ASN A 24 -2.91 -7.31 -9.07
N LEU A 25 -3.20 -7.09 -7.79
CA LEU A 25 -4.16 -7.90 -7.04
C LEU A 25 -5.24 -7.01 -6.42
N ILE A 26 -6.49 -7.44 -6.56
CA ILE A 26 -7.62 -6.90 -5.79
C ILE A 26 -8.07 -7.99 -4.84
N GLY A 27 -7.85 -7.79 -3.54
CA GLY A 27 -8.25 -8.72 -2.49
C GLY A 27 -9.46 -8.20 -1.73
N GLN A 28 -10.59 -8.91 -1.81
CA GLN A 28 -11.80 -8.59 -1.06
C GLN A 28 -12.03 -9.63 0.03
N SER A 29 -12.07 -9.21 1.28
CA SER A 29 -12.38 -10.08 2.41
C SER A 29 -12.78 -9.26 3.64
N GLN A 30 -13.45 -9.90 4.60
CA GLN A 30 -13.83 -9.27 5.86
C GLN A 30 -12.62 -8.73 6.63
N SER A 31 -12.88 -7.77 7.54
CA SER A 31 -11.85 -7.29 8.47
C SER A 31 -11.32 -8.44 9.34
N GLY A 32 -10.06 -8.36 9.77
CA GLY A 32 -9.45 -9.39 10.62
C GLY A 32 -9.04 -10.68 9.92
N THR A 33 -9.20 -10.83 8.61
CA THR A 33 -8.86 -12.07 7.86
C THR A 33 -7.37 -12.20 7.53
N GLY A 34 -6.54 -11.23 7.92
CA GLY A 34 -5.09 -11.26 7.72
C GLY A 34 -4.60 -10.58 6.43
N LYS A 35 -5.41 -9.73 5.79
CA LYS A 35 -5.01 -8.92 4.62
C LYS A 35 -3.75 -8.11 4.86
N THR A 36 -3.72 -7.39 5.99
CA THR A 36 -2.58 -6.53 6.36
C THR A 36 -1.27 -7.33 6.41
N ALA A 37 -1.29 -8.50 7.04
CA ALA A 37 -0.10 -9.35 7.07
C ALA A 37 0.32 -9.84 5.67
N ALA A 38 -0.64 -10.13 4.79
CA ALA A 38 -0.32 -10.58 3.43
C ALA A 38 0.41 -9.50 2.62
N PHE A 39 -0.09 -8.26 2.61
CA PHE A 39 0.61 -7.21 1.86
C PHE A 39 1.90 -6.75 2.55
N VAL A 40 1.99 -6.79 3.87
CA VAL A 40 3.24 -6.49 4.57
C VAL A 40 4.31 -7.51 4.20
N LEU A 41 3.99 -8.80 4.16
CA LEU A 41 4.92 -9.83 3.68
C LEU A 41 5.38 -9.58 2.24
N ASN A 42 4.46 -9.20 1.34
CA ASN A 42 4.83 -8.84 -0.02
C ASN A 42 5.76 -7.62 -0.07
N ILE A 43 5.50 -6.58 0.72
CA ILE A 43 6.38 -5.42 0.83
C ILE A 43 7.76 -5.84 1.29
N LEU A 44 7.86 -6.56 2.42
CA LEU A 44 9.14 -7.00 3.00
C LEU A 44 9.93 -7.91 2.07
N HIS A 45 9.26 -8.70 1.23
CA HIS A 45 9.90 -9.56 0.24
C HIS A 45 10.50 -8.80 -0.95
N ARG A 46 9.93 -7.64 -1.32
CA ARG A 46 10.25 -6.95 -2.57
C ARG A 46 11.07 -5.68 -2.42
N ILE A 47 11.15 -5.10 -1.24
CA ILE A 47 11.97 -3.91 -0.99
C ILE A 47 13.45 -4.29 -1.02
N ASP A 48 14.25 -3.38 -1.58
CA ASP A 48 15.70 -3.48 -1.57
C ASP A 48 16.26 -2.69 -0.40
N LEU A 49 17.01 -3.35 0.47
CA LEU A 49 17.64 -2.77 1.65
C LEU A 49 19.18 -2.95 1.60
N SER A 50 19.74 -3.19 0.41
CA SER A 50 21.16 -3.47 0.22
C SER A 50 22.06 -2.29 0.50
N THR A 51 21.55 -1.07 0.40
CA THR A 51 22.32 0.18 0.63
C THR A 51 21.61 1.09 1.61
N GLU A 52 22.38 1.91 2.32
CA GLU A 52 21.82 2.91 3.23
C GLU A 52 20.85 3.88 2.51
N GLN A 53 21.17 4.26 1.29
CA GLN A 53 20.29 5.12 0.47
C GLN A 53 18.98 4.40 0.13
N ALA A 54 19.01 3.12 -0.19
CA ALA A 54 17.82 2.32 -0.48
C ALA A 54 16.91 2.18 0.77
N CYS A 55 17.50 2.02 1.96
CA CYS A 55 16.76 2.00 3.22
C CYS A 55 16.03 3.33 3.51
N LYS A 56 16.57 4.45 3.06
CA LYS A 56 16.03 5.81 3.28
C LYS A 56 15.12 6.30 2.15
N THR A 57 15.04 5.56 1.05
CA THR A 57 14.24 5.96 -0.12
C THR A 57 12.92 5.19 -0.17
N PRO A 58 11.75 5.85 -0.25
CA PRO A 58 10.46 5.18 -0.34
C PRO A 58 10.35 4.24 -1.53
N GLN A 59 10.15 2.96 -1.28
CA GLN A 59 9.97 1.90 -2.27
C GLN A 59 8.57 1.28 -2.20
N ALA A 60 7.94 1.33 -1.02
CA ALA A 60 6.57 0.90 -0.84
C ALA A 60 5.75 2.01 -0.18
N LEU A 61 4.57 2.25 -0.73
CA LEU A 61 3.62 3.23 -0.23
C LEU A 61 2.29 2.55 0.08
N VAL A 62 1.82 2.71 1.32
CA VAL A 62 0.53 2.20 1.77
C VAL A 62 -0.40 3.37 2.07
N LEU A 63 -1.54 3.42 1.42
CA LEU A 63 -2.58 4.43 1.67
C LEU A 63 -3.68 3.84 2.56
N ALA A 64 -4.05 4.59 3.58
CA ALA A 64 -5.12 4.26 4.51
C ALA A 64 -6.11 5.43 4.63
N PRO A 65 -7.42 5.18 4.86
CA PRO A 65 -8.43 6.23 4.94
C PRO A 65 -8.28 7.13 6.17
N SER A 66 -7.69 6.63 7.24
CA SER A 66 -7.54 7.37 8.49
C SER A 66 -6.10 7.34 9.03
N ARG A 67 -5.79 8.32 9.91
CA ARG A 67 -4.49 8.39 10.61
C ARG A 67 -4.29 7.20 11.55
N GLU A 68 -5.36 6.78 12.18
CA GLU A 68 -5.40 5.69 13.15
C GLU A 68 -5.02 4.38 12.45
N LEU A 69 -5.67 4.09 11.32
CA LEU A 69 -5.38 2.89 10.53
C LEU A 69 -3.94 2.94 9.98
N ALA A 70 -3.48 4.11 9.51
CA ALA A 70 -2.10 4.26 9.05
C ALA A 70 -1.09 3.92 10.16
N ARG A 71 -1.33 4.37 11.40
CA ARG A 71 -0.47 4.02 12.55
C ARG A 71 -0.54 2.55 12.93
N GLN A 72 -1.73 1.94 12.86
CA GLN A 72 -1.90 0.50 13.10
C GLN A 72 -1.12 -0.32 12.07
N ILE A 73 -1.22 0.02 10.78
CA ILE A 73 -0.46 -0.65 9.71
C ILE A 73 1.04 -0.48 9.94
N LEU A 74 1.51 0.72 10.27
CA LEU A 74 2.92 0.96 10.59
C LEU A 74 3.38 0.08 11.75
N GLY A 75 2.55 -0.08 12.80
CA GLY A 75 2.82 -0.98 13.93
C GLY A 75 3.01 -2.43 13.45
N VAL A 76 2.14 -2.92 12.58
CA VAL A 76 2.25 -4.26 11.99
C VAL A 76 3.55 -4.40 11.18
N ILE A 77 3.88 -3.40 10.33
CA ILE A 77 5.13 -3.42 9.54
C ILE A 77 6.34 -3.52 10.45
N LYS A 78 6.41 -2.70 11.51
CA LYS A 78 7.53 -2.71 12.46
C LYS A 78 7.67 -4.04 13.19
N VAL A 79 6.55 -4.62 13.64
CA VAL A 79 6.56 -5.92 14.32
C VAL A 79 6.96 -7.05 13.37
N MET A 80 6.42 -7.07 12.12
CA MET A 80 6.78 -8.10 11.14
C MET A 80 8.19 -7.93 10.59
N GLY A 81 8.67 -6.70 10.48
CA GLY A 81 9.99 -6.36 9.98
C GLY A 81 11.10 -6.33 11.02
N VAL A 82 10.82 -6.72 12.28
CA VAL A 82 11.82 -6.64 13.38
C VAL A 82 13.10 -7.43 13.09
N GLN A 83 13.03 -8.48 12.29
CA GLN A 83 14.17 -9.31 11.91
C GLN A 83 14.76 -8.91 10.53
N VAL A 84 14.27 -7.82 9.93
CA VAL A 84 14.75 -7.35 8.62
C VAL A 84 15.76 -6.22 8.84
N PRO A 85 17.07 -6.47 8.67
CA PRO A 85 18.10 -5.44 8.89
C PRO A 85 17.90 -4.26 7.95
N GLY A 86 18.09 -3.04 8.45
CA GLY A 86 17.99 -1.82 7.65
C GLY A 86 16.57 -1.37 7.29
N LEU A 87 15.53 -2.08 7.74
CA LEU A 87 14.16 -1.67 7.49
C LEU A 87 13.84 -0.36 8.21
N LEU A 88 13.63 0.68 7.44
CA LEU A 88 13.06 1.95 7.89
C LEU A 88 11.62 2.06 7.41
N ALA A 89 10.70 2.29 8.33
CA ALA A 89 9.28 2.48 8.03
C ALA A 89 8.75 3.71 8.78
N ASP A 90 7.99 4.56 8.09
CA ASP A 90 7.52 5.83 8.59
C ASP A 90 6.06 6.11 8.23
N VAL A 91 5.45 7.08 8.92
CA VAL A 91 4.05 7.47 8.73
C VAL A 91 3.92 8.88 8.17
N ALA A 92 3.15 9.02 7.09
CA ALA A 92 2.76 10.27 6.46
C ALA A 92 1.30 10.61 6.82
N VAL A 93 1.10 11.20 7.99
CA VAL A 93 -0.22 11.66 8.46
C VAL A 93 -0.16 13.13 8.86
N PRO A 94 -1.27 13.86 8.84
CA PRO A 94 -1.29 15.25 9.30
C PRO A 94 -0.75 15.36 10.72
N THR A 95 0.19 16.27 10.93
CA THR A 95 0.83 16.57 12.20
C THR A 95 0.79 18.08 12.45
N GLU A 96 1.20 18.51 13.63
CA GLU A 96 1.28 19.92 13.98
C GLU A 96 2.19 20.73 13.03
N ALA A 97 1.97 22.04 12.96
CA ALA A 97 2.62 22.91 11.99
C ALA A 97 4.16 22.83 12.02
N SER A 98 4.75 22.56 13.19
CA SER A 98 6.21 22.43 13.38
C SER A 98 6.82 21.22 12.65
N GLN A 99 6.04 20.22 12.31
CA GLN A 99 6.51 19.00 11.63
C GLN A 99 6.24 18.99 10.11
N ARG A 100 5.70 20.08 9.56
CA ARG A 100 5.35 20.17 8.13
C ARG A 100 6.56 20.16 7.18
N SER A 101 7.75 20.47 7.67
CA SER A 101 9.01 20.46 6.90
C SER A 101 9.77 19.16 6.99
N ARG A 102 9.26 18.16 7.74
CA ARG A 102 9.93 16.88 7.91
C ARG A 102 10.04 16.12 6.57
N ARG A 103 11.24 15.67 6.24
CA ARG A 103 11.46 14.72 5.14
C ARG A 103 11.19 13.30 5.60
N ILE A 104 10.66 12.51 4.68
CA ILE A 104 10.51 11.06 4.87
C ILE A 104 11.79 10.39 4.38
N GLU A 105 12.46 9.67 5.28
CA GLU A 105 13.64 8.86 5.00
C GLU A 105 13.38 7.43 5.46
N ALA A 106 12.57 6.71 4.67
CA ALA A 106 12.17 5.34 4.97
C ALA A 106 11.83 4.58 3.69
N ALA A 107 12.16 3.29 3.63
CA ALA A 107 11.84 2.42 2.50
C ALA A 107 10.34 2.13 2.40
N VAL A 108 9.63 2.12 3.53
CA VAL A 108 8.18 1.88 3.58
C VAL A 108 7.48 3.08 4.19
N VAL A 109 6.51 3.63 3.49
CA VAL A 109 5.72 4.78 3.96
C VAL A 109 4.25 4.39 4.04
N VAL A 110 3.62 4.68 5.17
CA VAL A 110 2.19 4.49 5.36
C VAL A 110 1.55 5.85 5.59
N GLY A 111 0.46 6.17 4.90
CA GLY A 111 -0.13 7.49 5.10
C GLY A 111 -1.55 7.65 4.59
N THR A 112 -2.12 8.83 4.89
CA THR A 112 -3.39 9.23 4.29
C THR A 112 -3.16 9.88 2.94
N PRO A 113 -4.06 9.68 1.94
CA PRO A 113 -3.84 10.15 0.57
C PRO A 113 -3.51 11.63 0.46
N GLY A 114 -4.21 12.49 1.20
CA GLY A 114 -3.99 13.94 1.17
C GLY A 114 -2.60 14.34 1.67
N THR A 115 -2.15 13.78 2.80
CA THR A 115 -0.83 14.10 3.36
C THR A 115 0.30 13.58 2.45
N VAL A 116 0.16 12.36 1.94
CA VAL A 116 1.13 11.79 0.99
C VAL A 116 1.26 12.69 -0.25
N MET A 117 0.12 13.14 -0.82
CA MET A 117 0.12 14.03 -1.98
C MET A 117 0.82 15.36 -1.68
N ASP A 118 0.55 15.96 -0.51
CA ASP A 118 1.22 17.20 -0.09
C ASP A 118 2.72 17.01 0.09
N MET A 119 3.17 15.88 0.66
CA MET A 119 4.58 15.58 0.84
C MET A 119 5.31 15.38 -0.48
N ILE A 120 4.67 14.71 -1.46
CA ILE A 120 5.22 14.58 -2.83
C ILE A 120 5.36 15.97 -3.48
N ARG A 121 4.31 16.82 -3.42
CA ARG A 121 4.32 18.17 -4.00
C ARG A 121 5.40 19.07 -3.39
N ARG A 122 5.61 18.98 -2.09
CA ARG A 122 6.63 19.75 -1.36
C ARG A 122 8.02 19.14 -1.48
N ARG A 123 8.19 18.03 -2.18
CA ARG A 123 9.45 17.27 -2.29
C ARG A 123 10.01 16.83 -0.94
N SER A 124 9.17 16.69 0.08
CA SER A 124 9.53 16.15 1.38
C SER A 124 9.46 14.61 1.42
N MET A 125 8.90 13.99 0.38
CA MET A 125 8.92 12.55 0.11
C MET A 125 9.31 12.32 -1.35
N ASP A 126 10.35 11.52 -1.58
CA ASP A 126 10.78 11.14 -2.92
C ASP A 126 10.03 9.88 -3.37
N ALA A 127 9.14 10.01 -4.33
CA ALA A 127 8.34 8.90 -4.83
C ALA A 127 8.94 8.19 -6.06
N ARG A 128 10.16 8.56 -6.52
CA ARG A 128 10.76 8.03 -7.75
C ARG A 128 11.12 6.55 -7.68
N ALA A 129 11.40 6.04 -6.49
CA ALA A 129 11.77 4.65 -6.29
C ALA A 129 10.59 3.78 -5.80
N VAL A 130 9.38 4.32 -5.72
CA VAL A 130 8.20 3.55 -5.31
C VAL A 130 7.88 2.49 -6.36
N LYS A 131 7.90 1.23 -5.93
CA LYS A 131 7.59 0.04 -6.75
C LYS A 131 6.25 -0.59 -6.35
N ILE A 132 5.81 -0.36 -5.12
CA ILE A 132 4.63 -0.98 -4.54
C ILE A 132 3.68 0.10 -4.02
N LEU A 133 2.43 0.07 -4.49
CA LEU A 133 1.37 0.92 -3.97
C LEU A 133 0.24 0.03 -3.44
N VAL A 134 -0.07 0.17 -2.15
CA VAL A 134 -1.15 -0.53 -1.47
C VAL A 134 -2.24 0.46 -1.09
N LEU A 135 -3.51 0.09 -1.33
CA LEU A 135 -4.67 0.79 -0.82
C LEU A 135 -5.38 -0.14 0.16
N ASP A 136 -5.28 0.12 1.46
CA ASP A 136 -6.01 -0.63 2.48
C ASP A 136 -7.37 0.04 2.75
N GLU A 137 -8.42 -0.75 2.92
CA GLU A 137 -9.80 -0.28 3.00
C GLU A 137 -10.21 0.64 1.82
N ALA A 138 -9.86 0.21 0.61
CA ALA A 138 -10.06 0.98 -0.61
C ALA A 138 -11.53 1.37 -0.85
N ASP A 139 -12.49 0.56 -0.42
CA ASP A 139 -13.92 0.84 -0.43
C ASP A 139 -14.25 2.08 0.42
N ASN A 140 -13.74 2.15 1.64
CA ASN A 140 -13.92 3.32 2.50
C ASN A 140 -13.30 4.59 1.90
N MET A 141 -12.18 4.47 1.20
CA MET A 141 -11.56 5.60 0.51
C MET A 141 -12.35 6.06 -0.71
N LEU A 142 -13.01 5.15 -1.42
CA LEU A 142 -13.78 5.48 -2.61
C LEU A 142 -15.18 6.04 -2.28
N ASP A 143 -15.77 5.61 -1.18
CA ASP A 143 -17.08 6.09 -0.72
C ASP A 143 -17.03 7.48 -0.06
N GLN A 144 -15.87 7.89 0.45
CA GLN A 144 -15.69 9.22 1.03
C GLN A 144 -15.40 10.26 -0.06
N GLN A 145 -16.19 11.34 -0.09
CA GLN A 145 -16.02 12.42 -1.06
C GLN A 145 -14.59 12.97 -1.09
N GLY A 146 -13.96 12.90 -2.26
CA GLY A 146 -12.63 13.45 -2.52
C GLY A 146 -11.44 12.55 -2.14
N LEU A 147 -11.60 11.51 -1.33
CA LEU A 147 -10.49 10.59 -1.01
C LEU A 147 -10.12 9.70 -2.20
N GLY A 148 -11.09 9.24 -2.98
CA GLY A 148 -10.86 8.48 -4.22
C GLY A 148 -10.05 9.29 -5.24
N ASP A 149 -10.38 10.57 -5.41
CA ASP A 149 -9.63 11.48 -6.28
C ASP A 149 -8.19 11.70 -5.79
N GLN A 150 -8.01 11.82 -4.46
CA GLN A 150 -6.68 11.94 -3.88
C GLN A 150 -5.84 10.67 -4.11
N CYS A 151 -6.42 9.48 -3.95
CA CYS A 151 -5.76 8.21 -4.24
C CYS A 151 -5.34 8.13 -5.73
N THR A 152 -6.23 8.55 -6.63
CA THR A 152 -5.95 8.60 -8.08
C THR A 152 -4.81 9.56 -8.40
N ARG A 153 -4.77 10.73 -7.76
CA ARG A 153 -3.67 11.71 -7.93
C ARG A 153 -2.35 11.19 -7.37
N VAL A 154 -2.36 10.55 -6.20
CA VAL A 154 -1.14 9.91 -5.65
C VAL A 154 -0.62 8.86 -6.61
N LYS A 155 -1.50 7.97 -7.10
CA LYS A 155 -1.14 6.96 -8.10
C LYS A 155 -0.50 7.60 -9.33
N GLY A 156 -1.17 8.61 -9.91
CA GLY A 156 -0.67 9.32 -11.10
C GLY A 156 0.70 9.96 -10.87
N SER A 157 0.91 10.58 -9.69
CA SER A 157 2.19 11.19 -9.33
C SER A 157 3.30 10.13 -9.16
N VAL A 158 3.01 9.02 -8.49
CA VAL A 158 3.97 7.92 -8.33
C VAL A 158 4.32 7.33 -9.69
N THR A 159 3.34 7.05 -10.55
CA THR A 159 3.57 6.51 -11.90
C THR A 159 4.40 7.46 -12.77
N ALA A 160 4.13 8.76 -12.69
CA ALA A 160 4.86 9.76 -13.50
C ALA A 160 6.30 9.98 -13.02
N LEU A 161 6.57 9.80 -11.73
CA LEU A 161 7.90 10.03 -11.14
C LEU A 161 8.78 8.79 -11.16
N SER A 162 8.20 7.60 -11.10
CA SER A 162 8.95 6.34 -11.03
C SER A 162 9.20 5.76 -12.42
N ALA A 163 10.45 5.80 -12.88
CA ALA A 163 10.87 5.12 -14.10
C ALA A 163 10.78 3.59 -14.00
N ALA A 164 10.82 3.05 -12.78
CA ALA A 164 10.71 1.62 -12.51
C ALA A 164 9.26 1.16 -12.30
N TYR A 165 8.33 2.09 -12.23
CA TYR A 165 6.91 1.81 -12.07
C TYR A 165 6.29 1.48 -13.44
N SER A 166 6.71 0.38 -14.02
CA SER A 166 5.94 -0.27 -15.06
C SER A 166 4.73 -0.92 -14.41
N ALA A 167 3.70 -0.14 -14.15
CA ALA A 167 2.29 -0.53 -13.98
C ALA A 167 1.89 -1.73 -13.06
N ASP A 168 2.79 -2.38 -12.32
CA ASP A 168 2.59 -3.79 -12.05
C ASP A 168 2.31 -4.22 -10.61
N ILE A 169 2.25 -3.32 -9.62
CA ILE A 169 1.82 -3.76 -8.30
C ILE A 169 0.85 -2.76 -7.66
N GLN A 170 -0.42 -2.96 -7.91
CA GLN A 170 -1.48 -2.32 -7.15
C GLN A 170 -2.24 -3.38 -6.36
N LEU A 171 -1.97 -3.47 -5.08
CA LEU A 171 -2.80 -4.24 -4.18
C LEU A 171 -3.94 -3.33 -3.69
N LYS A 172 -5.14 -3.58 -4.16
CA LYS A 172 -6.36 -2.94 -3.66
C LYS A 172 -7.02 -3.89 -2.69
N LEU A 173 -6.99 -3.58 -1.43
CA LEU A 173 -7.67 -4.35 -0.41
C LEU A 173 -8.96 -3.62 -0.04
N ALA A 174 -10.09 -4.27 -0.28
CA ALA A 174 -11.39 -3.79 0.13
C ALA A 174 -11.90 -4.61 1.31
N SER A 175 -12.43 -3.95 2.33
CA SER A 175 -13.24 -4.59 3.35
C SER A 175 -14.70 -4.38 2.96
N THR A 176 -15.45 -5.42 2.58
CA THR A 176 -16.83 -5.21 2.15
C THR A 176 -17.81 -5.88 3.08
N GLY A 177 -18.86 -5.13 3.39
CA GLY A 177 -20.12 -5.68 3.88
C GLY A 177 -21.02 -6.24 2.77
N ASP A 178 -20.83 -5.84 1.50
CA ASP A 178 -21.67 -6.27 0.35
C ASP A 178 -20.85 -6.96 -0.73
N PRO A 179 -21.04 -8.28 -0.92
CA PRO A 179 -20.34 -9.06 -1.94
C PRO A 179 -20.76 -8.74 -3.39
N ASN A 180 -21.89 -8.04 -3.60
CA ASN A 180 -22.45 -7.76 -4.92
C ASN A 180 -22.14 -6.34 -5.43
N ARG A 181 -21.52 -5.48 -4.64
CA ARG A 181 -21.18 -4.13 -5.05
C ARG A 181 -19.97 -4.16 -6.00
N PRO A 182 -20.09 -3.65 -7.23
CA PRO A 182 -18.92 -3.54 -8.13
C PRO A 182 -17.94 -2.54 -7.54
N LEU A 183 -16.74 -3.02 -7.17
CA LEU A 183 -15.71 -2.25 -6.47
C LEU A 183 -15.09 -1.12 -7.28
N PHE A 184 -15.25 -1.12 -8.62
CA PHE A 184 -14.66 -0.09 -9.47
C PHE A 184 -15.44 0.10 -10.77
N GLY A 185 -15.94 1.32 -10.99
CA GLY A 185 -16.12 1.85 -12.34
C GLY A 185 -14.74 1.91 -13.05
N HIS A 186 -14.75 1.90 -14.35
CA HIS A 186 -13.56 1.95 -15.20
C HIS A 186 -12.55 2.99 -14.70
N PHE A 187 -11.36 2.54 -14.24
CA PHE A 187 -10.22 3.43 -14.09
C PHE A 187 -9.63 3.67 -15.48
N PRO A 188 -9.68 4.90 -16.02
CA PRO A 188 -9.07 5.21 -17.32
C PRO A 188 -7.56 4.99 -17.21
N GLY A 189 -7.00 4.19 -18.12
CA GLY A 189 -5.56 4.02 -18.28
C GLY A 189 -4.96 2.68 -17.85
N THR A 190 -5.75 1.71 -17.40
CA THR A 190 -5.27 0.33 -17.26
C THR A 190 -5.49 -0.41 -18.57
N ARG A 191 -4.42 -0.64 -19.36
CA ARG A 191 -4.44 -1.73 -20.34
C ARG A 191 -4.86 -2.99 -19.61
N ARG A 192 -5.61 -3.88 -20.28
CA ARG A 192 -6.13 -5.16 -19.75
C ARG A 192 -5.02 -6.00 -19.14
N GLN A 193 -4.63 -5.71 -17.90
CA GLN A 193 -3.85 -6.63 -17.08
C GLN A 193 -4.82 -7.42 -16.23
N VAL A 194 -4.60 -8.72 -16.16
CA VAL A 194 -5.47 -9.67 -15.47
C VAL A 194 -5.54 -9.29 -14.00
N CYS A 195 -6.63 -8.65 -13.58
CA CYS A 195 -6.92 -8.40 -12.18
C CYS A 195 -7.52 -9.68 -11.60
N HIS A 196 -6.77 -10.40 -10.79
CA HIS A 196 -7.31 -11.51 -10.03
C HIS A 196 -8.19 -10.95 -8.90
N VAL A 197 -9.50 -10.98 -9.09
CA VAL A 197 -10.47 -10.68 -8.04
C VAL A 197 -10.66 -11.93 -7.20
N ILE A 198 -10.11 -11.94 -6.00
CA ILE A 198 -10.38 -13.04 -5.06
C ILE A 198 -11.71 -12.73 -4.37
N ARG A 199 -12.80 -13.24 -4.92
CA ARG A 199 -14.11 -13.26 -4.27
C ARG A 199 -14.19 -14.45 -3.32
N ARG A 200 -14.83 -14.26 -2.18
CA ARG A 200 -15.27 -15.38 -1.33
C ARG A 200 -16.30 -16.17 -2.11
N GLN A 201 -16.02 -17.44 -2.40
CA GLN A 201 -17.09 -18.42 -2.53
C GLN A 201 -17.43 -18.88 -1.11
N CYS A 202 -18.73 -18.78 -0.77
CA CYS A 202 -19.29 -19.27 0.48
C CYS A 202 -19.05 -20.78 0.64
#